data_dc9cf9dcd693415be2eecaefeaef1f9a
#
_entry.id   dc9cf9dcd693415be2eecaefeaef1f9a
#
_cell.length_a   1.000
_cell.length_b   1.000
_cell.length_c   1.000
_cell.angle_alpha   90.00
_cell.angle_beta   90.00
_cell.angle_gamma   90.00
#
_symmetry.space_group_name_H-M   'P 1'
#
loop_
_entity.id
_entity.type
_entity.pdbx_description
1 polymer ?
#
loop_
_entity_poly.entity_id
_entity_poly.type
_entity_poly.pdbx_seq_one_letter_code
_entity_poly.pdbx_strand_id
1 'polypeptide(L)'
;YLKGMVLEKTGRTSHTLILARAASVPVLSGLTVASLAPLMGKEVILDGICSVLVVEPNDAVNDYYSVAQRLADRRHQQQIKDAGLPALTRDNVPVEIAANIGSALEAPGAFTCGAQGIGLFRTEMLYMDRDSAPDEQEQFEAYQQVLLSAQGKPVIFRTMDIGGDKQLSYLNIPQEENPFLGYRAVRIYPEFADLFRTQLRAILRAGASGNALLMIPMVHSLDQILWIKQELQKVRDALASQGLRHT
;
A
#
# COMPACT_ATOMS: atom_id res chain seq x y z
N TYR A 1 -16.00 3.35 -19.33
CA TYR A 1 -15.63 3.17 -17.92
C TYR A 1 -15.70 1.70 -17.57
N LEU A 2 -14.64 1.13 -17.01
CA LEU A 2 -14.58 -0.27 -16.55
C LEU A 2 -15.46 -0.41 -15.30
N LYS A 3 -16.50 -1.28 -15.34
CA LYS A 3 -17.43 -1.48 -14.21
C LYS A 3 -17.07 -2.69 -13.34
N GLY A 4 -16.24 -3.59 -13.85
CA GLY A 4 -15.80 -4.79 -13.15
C GLY A 4 -14.70 -5.47 -13.92
N MET A 5 -13.94 -6.34 -13.26
CA MET A 5 -12.83 -7.08 -13.86
C MET A 5 -12.86 -8.53 -13.42
N VAL A 6 -12.65 -9.45 -14.36
CA VAL A 6 -12.47 -10.87 -14.07
C VAL A 6 -11.07 -11.28 -14.49
N LEU A 7 -10.34 -11.95 -13.58
CA LEU A 7 -8.97 -12.38 -13.80
C LEU A 7 -8.87 -13.91 -13.66
N GLU A 8 -8.09 -14.58 -14.51
CA GLU A 8 -7.91 -16.02 -14.43
C GLU A 8 -7.13 -16.42 -13.17
N LYS A 9 -6.00 -15.77 -12.97
CA LYS A 9 -5.17 -15.93 -11.77
C LYS A 9 -4.64 -14.58 -11.32
N THR A 10 -4.65 -14.34 -10.03
CA THR A 10 -4.02 -13.15 -9.47
C THR A 10 -3.57 -13.41 -8.03
N GLY A 11 -2.38 -12.93 -7.68
CA GLY A 11 -1.95 -12.82 -6.30
C GLY A 11 -2.65 -11.63 -5.62
N ARG A 12 -2.88 -11.70 -4.30
CA ARG A 12 -3.51 -10.62 -3.52
C ARG A 12 -2.76 -9.28 -3.59
N THR A 13 -1.50 -9.30 -3.99
CA THR A 13 -0.58 -8.16 -4.08
C THR A 13 -0.30 -7.73 -5.51
N SER A 14 -1.00 -8.28 -6.52
CA SER A 14 -0.74 -7.90 -7.91
C SER A 14 -1.05 -6.42 -8.14
N HIS A 15 -0.22 -5.76 -8.95
CA HIS A 15 -0.37 -4.35 -9.32
C HIS A 15 -1.76 -4.05 -9.91
N THR A 16 -2.31 -4.99 -10.71
CA THR A 16 -3.66 -4.90 -11.27
C THR A 16 -4.73 -4.78 -10.19
N LEU A 17 -4.61 -5.55 -9.09
CA LEU A 17 -5.56 -5.45 -7.97
C LEU A 17 -5.42 -4.14 -7.19
N ILE A 18 -4.21 -3.63 -7.04
CA ILE A 18 -3.96 -2.34 -6.39
C ILE A 18 -4.63 -1.23 -7.20
N LEU A 19 -4.44 -1.21 -8.52
CA LEU A 19 -5.08 -0.24 -9.40
C LEU A 19 -6.61 -0.36 -9.42
N ALA A 20 -7.13 -1.58 -9.48
CA ALA A 20 -8.57 -1.82 -9.45
C ALA A 20 -9.21 -1.33 -8.13
N ARG A 21 -8.54 -1.58 -6.99
CA ARG A 21 -8.98 -1.06 -5.68
C ARG A 21 -8.93 0.46 -5.62
N ALA A 22 -7.86 1.09 -6.09
CA ALA A 22 -7.75 2.55 -6.15
C ALA A 22 -8.84 3.17 -7.03
N ALA A 23 -9.24 2.47 -8.11
CA ALA A 23 -10.33 2.87 -8.99
C ALA A 23 -11.73 2.43 -8.52
N SER A 24 -11.84 1.76 -7.36
CA SER A 24 -13.10 1.18 -6.84
C SER A 24 -13.78 0.23 -7.83
N VAL A 25 -12.99 -0.50 -8.64
CA VAL A 25 -13.48 -1.49 -9.60
C VAL A 25 -13.52 -2.86 -8.92
N PRO A 26 -14.69 -3.52 -8.83
CA PRO A 26 -14.79 -4.86 -8.28
C PRO A 26 -14.05 -5.88 -9.14
N VAL A 27 -13.33 -6.79 -8.51
CA VAL A 27 -12.54 -7.83 -9.19
C VAL A 27 -12.95 -9.21 -8.70
N LEU A 28 -13.12 -10.12 -9.64
CA LEU A 28 -13.31 -11.54 -9.39
C LEU A 28 -12.13 -12.31 -10.01
N SER A 29 -11.60 -13.31 -9.32
CA SER A 29 -10.52 -14.15 -9.85
C SER A 29 -10.85 -15.62 -9.72
N GLY A 30 -10.20 -16.46 -10.55
CA GLY A 30 -10.38 -17.91 -10.53
C GLY A 30 -11.26 -18.46 -11.64
N LEU A 31 -11.69 -17.64 -12.60
CA LEU A 31 -12.39 -18.07 -13.80
C LEU A 31 -11.44 -18.14 -14.98
N THR A 32 -11.44 -19.25 -15.71
CA THR A 32 -10.58 -19.41 -16.90
C THR A 32 -11.11 -18.60 -18.09
N VAL A 33 -10.21 -18.18 -18.99
CA VAL A 33 -10.63 -17.50 -20.23
C VAL A 33 -11.60 -18.35 -21.02
N ALA A 34 -11.42 -19.69 -21.05
CA ALA A 34 -12.33 -20.61 -21.72
C ALA A 34 -13.75 -20.59 -21.15
N SER A 35 -13.90 -20.44 -19.83
CA SER A 35 -15.21 -20.33 -19.18
C SER A 35 -15.89 -18.98 -19.42
N LEU A 36 -15.11 -17.93 -19.73
CA LEU A 36 -15.61 -16.58 -19.98
C LEU A 36 -15.97 -16.36 -21.46
N ALA A 37 -15.35 -17.09 -22.39
CA ALA A 37 -15.58 -16.91 -23.82
C ALA A 37 -17.08 -17.01 -24.23
N PRO A 38 -17.90 -17.94 -23.70
CA PRO A 38 -19.32 -18.01 -24.01
C PRO A 38 -20.16 -16.84 -23.43
N LEU A 39 -19.57 -16.02 -22.55
CA LEU A 39 -20.25 -14.91 -21.89
C LEU A 39 -20.05 -13.58 -22.61
N MET A 40 -19.25 -13.57 -23.67
CA MET A 40 -19.00 -12.35 -24.44
C MET A 40 -20.29 -11.78 -25.02
N GLY A 41 -20.49 -10.48 -24.79
CA GLY A 41 -21.71 -9.77 -25.24
C GLY A 41 -22.95 -9.98 -24.37
N LYS A 42 -22.87 -10.79 -23.32
CA LYS A 42 -23.95 -11.00 -22.36
C LYS A 42 -23.90 -9.99 -21.22
N GLU A 43 -25.11 -9.67 -20.72
CA GLU A 43 -25.21 -8.89 -19.49
C GLU A 43 -24.80 -9.74 -18.28
N VAL A 44 -23.98 -9.16 -17.40
CA VAL A 44 -23.50 -9.84 -16.19
C VAL A 44 -23.57 -8.91 -14.98
N ILE A 45 -23.83 -9.49 -13.80
CA ILE A 45 -23.64 -8.83 -12.51
C ILE A 45 -22.40 -9.45 -11.86
N LEU A 46 -21.44 -8.60 -11.47
CA LEU A 46 -20.23 -9.01 -10.74
C LEU A 46 -20.32 -8.52 -9.30
N ASP A 47 -20.44 -9.46 -8.37
CA ASP A 47 -20.40 -9.19 -6.93
C ASP A 47 -19.03 -9.59 -6.38
N GLY A 48 -18.17 -8.58 -6.17
CA GLY A 48 -16.83 -8.77 -5.60
C GLY A 48 -16.81 -9.07 -4.10
N ILE A 49 -17.92 -8.85 -3.40
CA ILE A 49 -18.05 -9.15 -1.95
C ILE A 49 -18.37 -10.62 -1.75
N CYS A 50 -19.40 -11.10 -2.45
CA CYS A 50 -19.84 -12.50 -2.37
C CYS A 50 -19.08 -13.43 -3.31
N SER A 51 -18.17 -12.89 -4.15
CA SER A 51 -17.43 -13.66 -5.17
C SER A 51 -18.37 -14.39 -6.15
N VAL A 52 -19.37 -13.68 -6.66
CA VAL A 52 -20.39 -14.21 -7.56
C VAL A 52 -20.37 -13.48 -8.89
N LEU A 53 -20.50 -14.22 -9.99
CA LEU A 53 -20.77 -13.73 -11.32
C LEU A 53 -22.12 -14.29 -11.79
N VAL A 54 -23.12 -13.43 -11.93
CA VAL A 54 -24.43 -13.81 -12.48
C VAL A 54 -24.47 -13.46 -13.97
N VAL A 55 -24.87 -14.41 -14.81
CA VAL A 55 -24.95 -14.25 -16.25
C VAL A 55 -26.41 -14.18 -16.66
N GLU A 56 -26.76 -13.21 -17.51
CA GLU A 56 -28.13 -12.97 -17.99
C GLU A 56 -29.14 -12.95 -16.82
N PRO A 57 -28.97 -12.02 -15.85
CA PRO A 57 -29.80 -11.96 -14.67
C PRO A 57 -31.28 -11.73 -15.06
N ASN A 58 -32.20 -12.43 -14.42
CA ASN A 58 -33.63 -12.15 -14.56
C ASN A 58 -34.05 -10.94 -13.72
N ASP A 59 -35.29 -10.47 -13.88
CA ASP A 59 -35.79 -9.27 -13.22
C ASP A 59 -35.70 -9.37 -11.70
N ALA A 60 -35.98 -10.51 -11.09
CA ALA A 60 -35.91 -10.69 -9.65
C ALA A 60 -34.46 -10.55 -9.12
N VAL A 61 -33.47 -11.05 -9.87
CA VAL A 61 -32.05 -10.90 -9.53
C VAL A 61 -31.59 -9.46 -9.72
N ASN A 62 -32.00 -8.80 -10.80
CA ASN A 62 -31.72 -7.39 -11.04
C ASN A 62 -32.31 -6.51 -9.94
N ASP A 63 -33.54 -6.76 -9.51
CA ASP A 63 -34.15 -6.04 -8.40
C ASP A 63 -33.38 -6.22 -7.08
N TYR A 64 -32.98 -7.47 -6.77
CA TYR A 64 -32.20 -7.76 -5.59
C TYR A 64 -30.87 -6.96 -5.58
N TYR A 65 -30.09 -7.02 -6.66
CA TYR A 65 -28.82 -6.31 -6.74
C TYR A 65 -28.98 -4.79 -6.79
N SER A 66 -30.06 -4.28 -7.40
CA SER A 66 -30.40 -2.86 -7.38
C SER A 66 -30.69 -2.35 -5.96
N VAL A 67 -31.34 -3.14 -5.13
CA VAL A 67 -31.56 -2.81 -3.71
C VAL A 67 -30.25 -2.90 -2.94
N ALA A 68 -29.46 -3.97 -3.15
CA ALA A 68 -28.18 -4.16 -2.48
C ALA A 68 -27.21 -3.01 -2.79
N GLN A 69 -27.14 -2.57 -4.05
CA GLN A 69 -26.29 -1.43 -4.44
C GLN A 69 -26.74 -0.13 -3.78
N ARG A 70 -28.04 0.19 -3.80
CA ARG A 70 -28.56 1.37 -3.11
C ARG A 70 -28.27 1.38 -1.62
N LEU A 71 -28.31 0.23 -0.96
CA LEU A 71 -27.95 0.11 0.46
C LEU A 71 -26.44 0.30 0.67
N ALA A 72 -25.60 -0.25 -0.21
CA ALA A 72 -24.17 -0.06 -0.18
C ALA A 72 -23.80 1.42 -0.39
N ASP A 73 -24.39 2.08 -1.37
CA ASP A 73 -24.18 3.51 -1.66
C ASP A 73 -24.58 4.40 -0.47
N ARG A 74 -25.74 4.12 0.16
CA ARG A 74 -26.17 4.84 1.38
C ARG A 74 -25.18 4.66 2.53
N ARG A 75 -24.70 3.43 2.75
CA ARG A 75 -23.69 3.16 3.78
C ARG A 75 -22.38 3.92 3.49
N HIS A 76 -21.95 3.90 2.25
CA HIS A 76 -20.73 4.61 1.83
C HIS A 76 -20.88 6.13 2.02
N GLN A 77 -22.01 6.70 1.61
CA GLN A 77 -22.29 8.13 1.85
C GLN A 77 -22.33 8.48 3.34
N GLN A 78 -22.89 7.61 4.18
CA GLN A 78 -22.89 7.81 5.62
C GLN A 78 -21.47 7.74 6.18
N GLN A 79 -20.66 6.76 5.76
CA GLN A 79 -19.26 6.64 6.15
C GLN A 79 -18.43 7.88 5.78
N ILE A 80 -18.65 8.46 4.59
CA ILE A 80 -17.98 9.70 4.18
C ILE A 80 -18.38 10.87 5.09
N LYS A 81 -19.66 10.98 5.47
CA LYS A 81 -20.12 12.01 6.41
C LYS A 81 -19.50 11.83 7.80
N ASP A 82 -19.45 10.58 8.25
CA ASP A 82 -18.92 10.26 9.58
C ASP A 82 -17.38 10.37 9.62
N ALA A 83 -16.71 10.25 8.47
CA ALA A 83 -15.26 10.35 8.35
C ALA A 83 -14.66 11.68 8.85
N GLY A 84 -15.44 12.76 8.84
CA GLY A 84 -15.04 14.06 9.38
C GLY A 84 -15.21 14.20 10.91
N LEU A 85 -15.84 13.22 11.56
CA LEU A 85 -16.10 13.26 13.00
C LEU A 85 -14.86 12.80 13.78
N PRO A 86 -14.61 13.37 14.99
CA PRO A 86 -13.55 12.87 15.86
C PRO A 86 -13.85 11.42 16.28
N ALA A 87 -12.84 10.55 16.17
CA ALA A 87 -12.94 9.20 16.70
C ALA A 87 -12.77 9.24 18.23
N LEU A 88 -13.83 8.92 18.96
CA LEU A 88 -13.86 8.92 20.41
C LEU A 88 -14.36 7.57 20.93
N THR A 89 -13.78 7.12 22.03
CA THR A 89 -14.35 6.01 22.81
C THR A 89 -15.64 6.45 23.52
N ARG A 90 -16.38 5.51 24.11
CA ARG A 90 -17.62 5.83 24.86
C ARG A 90 -17.40 6.74 26.05
N ASP A 91 -16.20 6.75 26.62
CA ASP A 91 -15.74 7.61 27.72
C ASP A 91 -15.04 8.88 27.24
N ASN A 92 -15.22 9.23 25.96
CA ASN A 92 -14.70 10.43 25.28
C ASN A 92 -13.17 10.53 25.19
N VAL A 93 -12.46 9.40 25.23
CA VAL A 93 -11.02 9.39 24.95
C VAL A 93 -10.79 9.45 23.43
N PRO A 94 -9.99 10.41 22.92
CA PRO A 94 -9.71 10.51 21.49
C PRO A 94 -8.84 9.33 21.03
N VAL A 95 -9.18 8.78 19.86
CA VAL A 95 -8.44 7.71 19.19
C VAL A 95 -7.97 8.22 17.84
N GLU A 96 -6.68 8.08 17.56
CA GLU A 96 -6.12 8.42 16.25
C GLU A 96 -6.43 7.32 15.22
N ILE A 97 -7.02 7.71 14.10
CA ILE A 97 -7.33 6.80 12.98
C ILE A 97 -6.38 7.09 11.84
N ALA A 98 -5.46 6.18 11.58
CA ALA A 98 -4.49 6.28 10.51
C ALA A 98 -4.67 5.18 9.47
N ALA A 99 -4.41 5.50 8.20
CA ALA A 99 -4.55 4.55 7.12
C ALA A 99 -3.27 3.73 6.89
N ASN A 100 -3.45 2.50 6.40
CA ASN A 100 -2.37 1.69 5.84
C ASN A 100 -2.45 1.74 4.32
N ILE A 101 -1.37 2.11 3.64
CA ILE A 101 -1.29 2.17 2.19
C ILE A 101 -0.14 1.31 1.65
N GLY A 102 -0.27 0.82 0.42
CA GLY A 102 0.77 0.12 -0.33
C GLY A 102 1.25 0.91 -1.55
N SER A 103 0.53 1.97 -1.91
CA SER A 103 0.84 2.81 -3.08
C SER A 103 0.56 4.29 -2.76
N ALA A 104 1.35 5.18 -3.36
CA ALA A 104 1.11 6.62 -3.27
C ALA A 104 -0.27 7.05 -3.82
N LEU A 105 -0.81 6.29 -4.76
CA LEU A 105 -2.14 6.53 -5.34
C LEU A 105 -3.29 6.32 -4.34
N GLU A 106 -3.07 5.58 -3.27
CA GLU A 106 -4.08 5.33 -2.23
C GLU A 106 -4.21 6.50 -1.23
N ALA A 107 -3.18 7.34 -1.11
CA ALA A 107 -3.12 8.39 -0.10
C ALA A 107 -4.26 9.42 -0.21
N PRO A 108 -4.62 9.99 -1.38
CA PRO A 108 -5.73 10.93 -1.46
C PRO A 108 -7.06 10.33 -0.99
N GLY A 109 -7.34 9.08 -1.38
CA GLY A 109 -8.55 8.35 -0.96
C GLY A 109 -8.59 8.12 0.54
N ALA A 110 -7.46 7.76 1.14
CA ALA A 110 -7.34 7.56 2.59
C ALA A 110 -7.71 8.84 3.37
N PHE A 111 -7.19 9.98 2.95
CA PHE A 111 -7.50 11.27 3.60
C PHE A 111 -8.95 11.72 3.35
N THR A 112 -9.51 11.46 2.18
CA THR A 112 -10.94 11.70 1.89
C THR A 112 -11.84 10.85 2.80
N CYS A 113 -11.41 9.63 3.15
CA CYS A 113 -12.08 8.77 4.11
C CYS A 113 -11.81 9.13 5.58
N GLY A 114 -11.20 10.28 5.87
CA GLY A 114 -11.03 10.80 7.22
C GLY A 114 -9.76 10.35 7.95
N ALA A 115 -8.78 9.76 7.27
CA ALA A 115 -7.52 9.40 7.92
C ALA A 115 -6.82 10.64 8.51
N GLN A 116 -6.36 10.52 9.75
CA GLN A 116 -5.63 11.56 10.47
C GLN A 116 -4.13 11.50 10.18
N GLY A 117 -3.68 10.43 9.53
CA GLY A 117 -2.31 10.21 9.07
C GLY A 117 -2.20 8.93 8.26
N ILE A 118 -1.01 8.65 7.76
CA ILE A 118 -0.65 7.34 7.22
C ILE A 118 0.14 6.61 8.31
N GLY A 119 -0.53 5.65 8.97
CA GLY A 119 0.05 4.84 10.03
C GLY A 119 1.06 3.80 9.52
N LEU A 120 0.94 3.44 8.25
CA LEU A 120 1.88 2.56 7.58
C LEU A 120 1.86 2.76 6.06
N PHE A 121 2.97 3.24 5.50
CA PHE A 121 3.23 3.07 4.07
C PHE A 121 4.14 1.87 3.86
N ARG A 122 3.61 0.83 3.21
CA ARG A 122 4.33 -0.40 2.88
C ARG A 122 5.19 -0.19 1.65
N THR A 123 6.40 0.29 1.85
CA THR A 123 7.31 0.71 0.76
C THR A 123 7.82 -0.46 -0.07
N GLU A 124 7.76 -1.69 0.44
CA GLU A 124 8.18 -2.89 -0.29
C GLU A 124 7.41 -3.10 -1.60
N MET A 125 6.21 -2.54 -1.72
CA MET A 125 5.43 -2.58 -2.96
C MET A 125 6.12 -1.87 -4.13
N LEU A 126 7.02 -0.91 -3.86
CA LEU A 126 7.82 -0.25 -4.89
C LEU A 126 8.91 -1.16 -5.46
N TYR A 127 9.28 -2.22 -4.76
CA TYR A 127 10.36 -3.15 -5.10
C TYR A 127 9.85 -4.42 -5.79
N MET A 128 8.53 -4.68 -5.73
CA MET A 128 7.93 -5.89 -6.27
C MET A 128 7.60 -5.75 -7.77
N ASP A 129 7.45 -6.90 -8.44
CA ASP A 129 7.02 -7.00 -9.85
C ASP A 129 7.91 -6.21 -10.83
N ARG A 130 9.24 -6.23 -10.60
CA ARG A 130 10.24 -5.54 -11.43
C ARG A 130 11.57 -6.29 -11.45
N ASP A 131 12.42 -5.95 -12.42
CA ASP A 131 13.71 -6.64 -12.66
C ASP A 131 14.88 -5.96 -11.93
N SER A 132 14.68 -4.78 -11.36
CA SER A 132 15.71 -4.02 -10.62
C SER A 132 15.07 -3.19 -9.50
N ALA A 133 15.89 -2.87 -8.49
CA ALA A 133 15.44 -2.00 -7.40
C ALA A 133 15.06 -0.59 -7.92
N PRO A 134 14.07 0.08 -7.30
CA PRO A 134 13.75 1.47 -7.61
C PRO A 134 14.93 2.37 -7.26
N ASP A 135 15.24 3.32 -8.11
CA ASP A 135 16.28 4.31 -7.81
C ASP A 135 15.83 5.34 -6.78
N GLU A 136 16.76 6.23 -6.35
CA GLU A 136 16.48 7.26 -5.35
C GLU A 136 15.38 8.23 -5.81
N GLN A 137 15.37 8.60 -7.09
CA GLN A 137 14.44 9.59 -7.61
C GLN A 137 13.02 9.04 -7.70
N GLU A 138 12.87 7.82 -8.17
CA GLU A 138 11.58 7.12 -8.23
C GLU A 138 10.95 6.96 -6.84
N GLN A 139 11.76 6.55 -5.85
CA GLN A 139 11.31 6.45 -4.48
C GLN A 139 10.94 7.82 -3.89
N PHE A 140 11.79 8.83 -4.12
CA PHE A 140 11.54 10.20 -3.68
C PHE A 140 10.20 10.73 -4.17
N GLU A 141 9.90 10.57 -5.46
CA GLU A 141 8.65 11.04 -6.07
C GLU A 141 7.43 10.37 -5.44
N ALA A 142 7.48 9.05 -5.24
CA ALA A 142 6.41 8.32 -4.58
C ALA A 142 6.19 8.78 -3.13
N TYR A 143 7.26 8.98 -2.36
CA TYR A 143 7.17 9.42 -0.97
C TYR A 143 6.71 10.86 -0.85
N GLN A 144 7.21 11.75 -1.71
CA GLN A 144 6.80 13.15 -1.77
C GLN A 144 5.31 13.29 -2.11
N GLN A 145 4.80 12.51 -3.07
CA GLN A 145 3.39 12.51 -3.43
C GLN A 145 2.48 12.20 -2.23
N VAL A 146 2.86 11.23 -1.40
CA VAL A 146 2.12 10.88 -0.17
C VAL A 146 2.16 12.03 0.84
N LEU A 147 3.34 12.62 1.06
CA LEU A 147 3.51 13.74 2.01
C LEU A 147 2.73 14.98 1.58
N LEU A 148 2.71 15.29 0.29
CA LEU A 148 1.90 16.40 -0.25
C LEU A 148 0.40 16.13 -0.06
N SER A 149 -0.05 14.89 -0.29
CA SER A 149 -1.44 14.47 -0.04
C SER A 149 -1.81 14.54 1.44
N ALA A 150 -0.84 14.33 2.33
CA ALA A 150 -1.03 14.36 3.79
C ALA A 150 -1.23 15.76 4.36
N GLN A 151 -0.84 16.84 3.65
CA GLN A 151 -1.02 18.22 4.07
C GLN A 151 -0.52 18.49 5.50
N GLY A 152 0.67 17.99 5.85
CA GLY A 152 1.29 18.13 7.17
C GLY A 152 0.89 17.07 8.21
N LYS A 153 -0.10 16.23 7.93
CA LYS A 153 -0.41 15.06 8.77
C LYS A 153 0.75 14.05 8.77
N PRO A 154 0.92 13.24 9.83
CA PRO A 154 2.02 12.29 9.92
C PRO A 154 1.92 11.18 8.87
N VAL A 155 3.07 10.82 8.29
CA VAL A 155 3.22 9.69 7.37
C VAL A 155 4.35 8.79 7.86
N ILE A 156 4.03 7.55 8.22
CA ILE A 156 5.01 6.57 8.68
C ILE A 156 5.45 5.73 7.48
N PHE A 157 6.70 5.93 7.06
CA PHE A 157 7.36 5.12 6.04
C PHE A 157 8.01 3.92 6.70
N ARG A 158 7.52 2.73 6.39
CA ARG A 158 8.21 1.50 6.77
C ARG A 158 9.35 1.25 5.81
N THR A 159 10.59 1.15 6.31
CA THR A 159 11.70 0.72 5.46
C THR A 159 11.43 -0.68 4.89
N MET A 160 12.05 -1.00 3.78
CA MET A 160 11.77 -2.21 2.99
C MET A 160 11.72 -3.48 3.87
N ASP A 161 10.58 -4.16 3.82
CA ASP A 161 10.35 -5.44 4.49
C ASP A 161 10.39 -6.56 3.45
N ILE A 162 11.60 -6.83 2.94
CA ILE A 162 11.92 -7.77 1.89
C ILE A 162 12.65 -8.97 2.50
N GLY A 163 12.50 -10.13 1.87
CA GLY A 163 13.00 -11.41 2.35
C GLY A 163 11.86 -12.34 2.78
N GLY A 164 12.19 -13.57 3.02
CA GLY A 164 11.20 -14.57 3.40
C GLY A 164 10.21 -14.89 2.28
N ASP A 165 8.96 -14.53 2.50
CA ASP A 165 7.85 -14.72 1.55
C ASP A 165 7.81 -13.71 0.39
N LYS A 166 8.60 -12.62 0.50
CA LYS A 166 8.69 -11.54 -0.50
C LYS A 166 10.04 -11.58 -1.17
N GLN A 167 10.20 -12.52 -2.10
CA GLN A 167 11.43 -12.65 -2.88
C GLN A 167 11.44 -11.66 -4.05
N LEU A 168 12.60 -11.05 -4.27
CA LEU A 168 12.87 -10.21 -5.42
C LEU A 168 13.87 -10.93 -6.32
N SER A 169 13.55 -11.05 -7.59
CA SER A 169 14.37 -11.79 -8.57
C SER A 169 15.80 -11.26 -8.70
N TYR A 170 15.99 -9.98 -8.40
CA TYR A 170 17.28 -9.27 -8.49
C TYR A 170 18.07 -9.22 -7.17
N LEU A 171 17.54 -9.78 -6.07
CA LEU A 171 18.26 -9.92 -4.80
C LEU A 171 18.47 -11.41 -4.49
N ASN A 172 19.72 -11.78 -4.27
CA ASN A 172 20.06 -13.16 -3.90
C ASN A 172 19.84 -13.37 -2.39
N ILE A 173 18.58 -13.51 -1.99
CA ILE A 173 18.21 -13.80 -0.60
C ILE A 173 17.93 -15.30 -0.48
N PRO A 174 18.57 -16.01 0.47
CA PRO A 174 18.38 -17.45 0.63
C PRO A 174 16.94 -17.79 1.02
N GLN A 175 16.47 -18.94 0.54
CA GLN A 175 15.21 -19.50 1.00
C GLN A 175 15.38 -20.16 2.37
N GLU A 176 14.45 -19.93 3.26
CA GLU A 176 14.44 -20.46 4.62
C GLU A 176 13.12 -21.21 4.89
N GLU A 177 13.18 -22.20 5.78
CA GLU A 177 11.98 -22.99 6.18
C GLU A 177 10.97 -22.13 6.96
N ASN A 178 11.44 -21.15 7.72
CA ASN A 178 10.62 -20.22 8.51
C ASN A 178 10.86 -18.75 8.10
N PRO A 179 10.44 -18.34 6.91
CA PRO A 179 10.81 -17.06 6.33
C PRO A 179 10.39 -15.84 7.16
N PHE A 180 9.29 -15.92 7.91
CA PHE A 180 8.80 -14.81 8.73
C PHE A 180 9.69 -14.50 9.93
N LEU A 181 10.41 -15.50 10.44
CA LEU A 181 11.35 -15.36 11.57
C LEU A 181 12.80 -15.25 11.11
N GLY A 182 13.06 -15.39 9.82
CA GLY A 182 14.36 -15.54 9.23
C GLY A 182 15.02 -14.24 8.76
N TYR A 183 15.78 -14.37 7.67
CA TYR A 183 16.64 -13.33 7.09
C TYR A 183 15.82 -12.37 6.22
N ARG A 184 15.31 -11.32 6.83
CA ARG A 184 14.47 -10.30 6.20
C ARG A 184 14.57 -8.94 6.88
N ALA A 185 14.07 -7.93 6.23
CA ALA A 185 13.91 -6.57 6.76
C ALA A 185 15.24 -6.03 7.34
N VAL A 186 15.24 -5.50 8.56
CA VAL A 186 16.44 -4.94 9.19
C VAL A 186 17.63 -5.90 9.23
N ARG A 187 17.40 -7.20 9.18
CA ARG A 187 18.47 -8.22 9.26
C ARG A 187 19.28 -8.30 7.97
N ILE A 188 18.70 -7.93 6.82
CA ILE A 188 19.40 -7.93 5.54
C ILE A 188 20.09 -6.60 5.23
N TYR A 189 19.75 -5.51 5.92
CA TYR A 189 20.26 -4.17 5.58
C TYR A 189 21.77 -4.04 5.59
N PRO A 190 22.55 -4.67 6.49
CA PRO A 190 24.01 -4.59 6.43
C PRO A 190 24.60 -5.17 5.14
N GLU A 191 24.02 -6.25 4.61
CA GLU A 191 24.46 -6.86 3.35
C GLU A 191 24.03 -6.03 2.13
N PHE A 192 22.82 -5.44 2.19
CA PHE A 192 22.28 -4.59 1.13
C PHE A 192 22.31 -3.10 1.54
N ALA A 193 23.42 -2.66 2.15
CA ALA A 193 23.52 -1.32 2.73
C ALA A 193 23.27 -0.19 1.73
N ASP A 194 23.69 -0.34 0.49
CA ASP A 194 23.49 0.67 -0.54
C ASP A 194 22.01 0.81 -0.92
N LEU A 195 21.28 -0.31 -0.99
CA LEU A 195 19.83 -0.30 -1.23
C LEU A 195 19.10 0.40 -0.07
N PHE A 196 19.48 0.11 1.16
CA PHE A 196 18.92 0.75 2.34
C PHE A 196 19.25 2.26 2.40
N ARG A 197 20.49 2.66 2.08
CA ARG A 197 20.89 4.08 2.00
C ARG A 197 20.12 4.82 0.93
N THR A 198 19.91 4.22 -0.24
CA THR A 198 19.09 4.78 -1.33
C THR A 198 17.68 5.07 -0.83
N GLN A 199 17.07 4.15 -0.11
CA GLN A 199 15.75 4.36 0.48
C GLN A 199 15.76 5.47 1.54
N LEU A 200 16.74 5.48 2.45
CA LEU A 200 16.87 6.53 3.47
C LEU A 200 17.03 7.91 2.82
N ARG A 201 17.85 8.03 1.78
CA ARG A 201 18.02 9.28 1.04
C ARG A 201 16.70 9.78 0.47
N ALA A 202 15.95 8.90 -0.19
CA ALA A 202 14.65 9.22 -0.77
C ALA A 202 13.64 9.68 0.31
N ILE A 203 13.57 8.97 1.45
CA ILE A 203 12.66 9.34 2.55
C ILE A 203 13.06 10.68 3.18
N LEU A 204 14.34 10.91 3.45
CA LEU A 204 14.82 12.16 4.05
C LEU A 204 14.60 13.36 3.12
N ARG A 205 14.86 13.21 1.82
CA ARG A 205 14.57 14.25 0.82
C ARG A 205 13.08 14.56 0.76
N ALA A 206 12.26 13.53 0.69
CA ALA A 206 10.80 13.70 0.66
C ALA A 206 10.28 14.35 1.94
N GLY A 207 10.89 14.06 3.09
CA GLY A 207 10.56 14.62 4.39
C GLY A 207 10.61 16.15 4.45
N ALA A 208 11.39 16.80 3.59
CA ALA A 208 11.36 18.26 3.44
C ALA A 208 9.99 18.81 2.96
N SER A 209 9.11 17.94 2.46
CA SER A 209 7.77 18.29 1.96
C SER A 209 6.65 18.04 2.98
N GLY A 210 6.93 17.48 4.15
CA GLY A 210 5.89 17.16 5.14
C GLY A 210 6.39 16.41 6.38
N ASN A 211 5.47 15.93 7.18
CA ASN A 211 5.77 15.23 8.44
C ASN A 211 6.06 13.74 8.18
N ALA A 212 7.32 13.44 7.88
CA ALA A 212 7.80 12.08 7.60
C ALA A 212 8.32 11.42 8.89
N LEU A 213 7.83 10.23 9.18
CA LEU A 213 8.27 9.36 10.27
C LEU A 213 8.83 8.06 9.69
N LEU A 214 9.87 7.53 10.29
CA LEU A 214 10.53 6.30 9.84
C LEU A 214 10.19 5.13 10.77
N MET A 215 9.70 4.04 10.21
CA MET A 215 9.51 2.78 10.92
C MET A 215 10.49 1.74 10.42
N ILE A 216 11.23 1.13 11.32
CA ILE A 216 12.14 0.03 11.02
C ILE A 216 11.46 -1.29 11.41
N PRO A 217 11.19 -2.18 10.45
CA PRO A 217 10.55 -3.46 10.75
C PRO A 217 11.52 -4.48 11.35
N MET A 218 11.00 -5.42 12.14
CA MET A 218 11.68 -6.62 12.63
C MET A 218 12.92 -6.38 13.51
N VAL A 219 13.00 -5.22 14.19
CA VAL A 219 14.09 -4.94 15.14
C VAL A 219 14.02 -5.91 16.32
N HIS A 220 15.17 -6.51 16.66
CA HIS A 220 15.29 -7.44 17.79
C HIS A 220 16.49 -7.17 18.71
N SER A 221 17.38 -6.24 18.35
CA SER A 221 18.56 -5.92 19.17
C SER A 221 18.85 -4.41 19.17
N LEU A 222 19.53 -3.95 20.21
CA LEU A 222 20.00 -2.58 20.32
C LEU A 222 21.03 -2.24 19.23
N ASP A 223 21.91 -3.20 18.90
CA ASP A 223 22.95 -3.01 17.90
C ASP A 223 22.38 -2.65 16.53
N GLN A 224 21.25 -3.24 16.15
CA GLN A 224 20.55 -2.88 14.91
C GLN A 224 20.09 -1.43 14.94
N ILE A 225 19.56 -0.95 16.05
CA ILE A 225 19.13 0.45 16.18
C ILE A 225 20.34 1.39 16.10
N LEU A 226 21.43 1.05 16.76
CA LEU A 226 22.66 1.84 16.73
C LEU A 226 23.24 1.91 15.31
N TRP A 227 23.29 0.78 14.62
CA TRP A 227 23.74 0.72 13.23
C TRP A 227 22.85 1.59 12.31
N ILE A 228 21.54 1.48 12.43
CA ILE A 228 20.60 2.29 11.64
C ILE A 228 20.79 3.78 11.89
N LYS A 229 20.95 4.18 13.15
CA LYS A 229 21.22 5.59 13.49
C LYS A 229 22.52 6.10 12.85
N GLN A 230 23.55 5.27 12.80
CA GLN A 230 24.82 5.61 12.13
C GLN A 230 24.61 5.77 10.62
N GLU A 231 23.91 4.84 9.98
CA GLU A 231 23.61 4.95 8.55
C GLU A 231 22.74 6.17 8.22
N LEU A 232 21.74 6.46 9.06
CA LEU A 232 20.89 7.63 8.92
C LEU A 232 21.72 8.92 9.00
N GLN A 233 22.68 8.99 9.95
CA GLN A 233 23.56 10.16 10.09
C GLN A 233 24.48 10.32 8.86
N LYS A 234 25.10 9.23 8.39
CA LYS A 234 25.90 9.25 7.16
C LYS A 234 25.13 9.78 5.95
N VAL A 235 23.87 9.34 5.82
CA VAL A 235 23.00 9.78 4.73
C VAL A 235 22.64 11.27 4.86
N ARG A 236 22.34 11.76 6.07
CA ARG A 236 22.09 13.18 6.33
C ARG A 236 23.31 14.05 5.99
N ASP A 237 24.49 13.64 6.44
CA ASP A 237 25.73 14.37 6.17
C ASP A 237 26.02 14.43 4.66
N ALA A 238 25.78 13.33 3.94
CA ALA A 238 25.93 13.27 2.50
C ALA A 238 24.93 14.18 1.76
N LEU A 239 23.67 14.20 2.17
CA LEU A 239 22.64 15.10 1.60
C LEU A 239 22.98 16.57 1.88
N ALA A 240 23.41 16.88 3.10
CA ALA A 240 23.83 18.23 3.48
C ALA A 240 25.03 18.72 2.64
N SER A 241 26.05 17.86 2.45
CA SER A 241 27.21 18.20 1.61
C SER A 241 26.88 18.45 0.15
N GLN A 242 25.78 17.85 -0.34
CA GLN A 242 25.25 18.04 -1.69
C GLN A 242 24.29 19.23 -1.80
N GLY A 243 24.01 19.93 -0.70
CA GLY A 243 23.06 21.05 -0.66
C GLY A 243 21.60 20.64 -0.90
N LEU A 244 21.27 19.36 -0.75
CA LEU A 244 19.93 18.83 -0.92
C LEU A 244 19.07 19.05 0.34
N ARG A 245 17.85 19.58 0.14
CA ARG A 245 16.91 19.74 1.25
C ARG A 245 16.51 18.36 1.80
N HIS A 246 16.52 18.22 3.10
CA HIS A 246 16.16 17.00 3.82
C HIS A 246 15.72 17.28 5.27
N THR A 247 15.17 16.28 5.97
CA THR A 247 14.80 16.32 7.40
C THR A 247 15.75 15.53 8.26
#